data_a054c2a6455aa7ef1f8ed6e4cee73830
#
_entry.id   a054c2a6455aa7ef1f8ed6e4cee73830
#
_cell.length_a   1.000
_cell.length_b   1.000
_cell.length_c   1.000
_cell.angle_alpha   90.00
_cell.angle_beta   90.00
_cell.angle_gamma   90.00
#
_symmetry.space_group_name_H-M   'P 1'
#
loop_
_entity.id
_entity.type
_entity.pdbx_description
1 polymer ?
#
loop_
_entity_poly.entity_id
_entity_poly.type
_entity_poly.pdbx_seq_one_letter_code
_entity_poly.pdbx_strand_id
1 'polypeptide(L)'
;MRLKGCVKNLFYILAVCFVFLPSAVRAQVTGMRVSSGPARVRIVLDLDAPASFTEAKGQPGIRLEVGTGVTKALERSLKDPVVQKIRLAKKGKNAGVLEVDLGKSAQHKVLVLKKPDRLVLDVYRIQIVKTTRELGDGLSYTYWQDDMKGLPVRLYVLSLKPGSSYYLKPFSGAGDRNGRGRLTAASAVAGARAAVNASYFDTDGWVIGNCKWQGAFYGMDTTPRSALVIDKTGNPSVQQDLSYRGSVSLPDGQVMEIKGINRQRMAQDLVLLNRYYGPETRTNEYGREVKVKQGRAAELSNKGNMRLDSDSLVLSGHGSCADILARIKRGDRVAIDQTLGSRLADDAILVLGGGPSLVEKGQVNVLSLIHI
;
A
#
# COMPACT_ATOMS: atom_id res chain seq x y z
N MET A 1 -8.71 -76.13 -77.38
CA MET A 1 -9.77 -75.25 -77.81
C MET A 1 -9.40 -73.81 -77.35
N ARG A 2 -9.17 -73.00 -78.30
CA ARG A 2 -9.13 -71.53 -78.38
C ARG A 2 -9.45 -70.75 -77.08
N LEU A 3 -8.62 -69.73 -76.73
CA LEU A 3 -8.88 -68.34 -77.08
C LEU A 3 -7.92 -67.36 -76.44
N LYS A 4 -7.31 -66.52 -77.24
CA LYS A 4 -7.31 -65.05 -77.30
C LYS A 4 -7.25 -64.34 -75.91
N GLY A 5 -6.26 -63.65 -75.50
CA GLY A 5 -5.72 -62.44 -76.12
C GLY A 5 -6.35 -61.20 -75.51
N CYS A 6 -5.65 -60.52 -74.60
CA CYS A 6 -5.89 -59.07 -74.46
C CYS A 6 -4.67 -58.40 -73.74
N VAL A 7 -4.01 -57.53 -74.51
CA VAL A 7 -2.97 -56.62 -74.12
C VAL A 7 -3.61 -55.51 -73.29
N LYS A 8 -3.12 -55.29 -72.06
CA LYS A 8 -3.47 -54.10 -71.34
C LYS A 8 -2.24 -53.21 -71.16
N ASN A 9 -2.32 -52.07 -71.74
CA ASN A 9 -1.39 -51.00 -71.65
C ASN A 9 -1.22 -50.57 -70.19
N LEU A 10 0.02 -50.59 -69.71
CA LEU A 10 0.37 -50.03 -68.37
C LEU A 10 0.85 -48.58 -68.60
N PHE A 11 -0.04 -47.64 -68.31
CA PHE A 11 0.32 -46.21 -68.20
C PHE A 11 1.07 -45.99 -66.90
N TYR A 12 2.35 -45.68 -66.93
CA TYR A 12 3.11 -45.15 -65.80
C TYR A 12 2.77 -43.67 -65.64
N ILE A 13 1.98 -43.34 -64.60
CA ILE A 13 1.80 -41.97 -64.14
C ILE A 13 2.99 -41.66 -63.20
N LEU A 14 3.93 -40.85 -63.68
CA LEU A 14 5.03 -40.30 -62.91
C LEU A 14 4.43 -39.17 -62.02
N ALA A 15 4.09 -39.49 -60.76
CA ALA A 15 3.66 -38.48 -59.79
C ALA A 15 4.94 -37.75 -59.32
N VAL A 16 5.17 -36.54 -59.86
CA VAL A 16 6.17 -35.60 -59.34
C VAL A 16 5.66 -35.04 -58.01
N CYS A 17 6.05 -35.61 -56.88
CA CYS A 17 5.85 -35.00 -55.57
C CYS A 17 6.72 -33.75 -55.48
N PHE A 18 6.14 -32.57 -55.70
CA PHE A 18 6.75 -31.32 -55.26
C PHE A 18 6.74 -31.29 -53.75
N VAL A 19 7.86 -31.67 -53.14
CA VAL A 19 8.14 -31.44 -51.73
C VAL A 19 8.29 -29.91 -51.59
N PHE A 20 7.24 -29.24 -51.20
CA PHE A 20 7.35 -27.89 -50.68
C PHE A 20 8.14 -27.97 -49.37
N LEU A 21 9.45 -27.84 -49.46
CA LEU A 21 10.27 -27.53 -48.29
C LEU A 21 9.82 -26.13 -47.84
N PRO A 22 9.30 -25.98 -46.61
CA PRO A 22 9.00 -24.65 -46.12
C PRO A 22 10.34 -23.89 -46.11
N SER A 23 10.46 -22.87 -46.93
CA SER A 23 11.54 -21.90 -46.83
C SER A 23 11.55 -21.42 -45.42
N ALA A 24 12.54 -21.79 -44.62
CA ALA A 24 12.71 -21.29 -43.27
C ALA A 24 12.75 -19.77 -43.36
N VAL A 25 11.66 -19.14 -42.98
CA VAL A 25 11.58 -17.69 -42.89
C VAL A 25 12.68 -17.25 -41.96
N ARG A 26 13.70 -16.61 -42.52
CA ARG A 26 14.85 -16.19 -41.76
C ARG A 26 14.48 -14.92 -41.06
N ALA A 27 14.39 -14.99 -39.75
CA ALA A 27 14.11 -13.82 -38.94
C ALA A 27 15.13 -12.70 -39.20
N GLN A 28 14.65 -11.46 -39.29
CA GLN A 28 15.49 -10.27 -39.45
C GLN A 28 15.10 -9.20 -38.41
N VAL A 29 16.10 -8.42 -37.99
CA VAL A 29 15.85 -7.22 -37.19
C VAL A 29 15.36 -6.14 -38.14
N THR A 30 14.11 -5.72 -37.95
CA THR A 30 13.44 -4.65 -38.72
C THR A 30 13.65 -3.27 -38.10
N GLY A 31 13.96 -3.22 -36.79
CA GLY A 31 14.20 -1.97 -36.09
C GLY A 31 14.79 -2.13 -34.70
N MET A 32 15.40 -1.06 -34.19
CA MET A 32 15.87 -0.94 -32.81
C MET A 32 15.30 0.32 -32.17
N ARG A 33 14.60 0.16 -31.07
CA ARG A 33 14.06 1.30 -30.26
C ARG A 33 14.69 1.28 -28.89
N VAL A 34 14.95 2.47 -28.36
CA VAL A 34 15.51 2.64 -27.01
C VAL A 34 14.66 3.66 -26.25
N SER A 35 14.23 3.27 -25.08
CA SER A 35 13.56 4.16 -24.13
C SER A 35 14.31 4.18 -22.81
N SER A 36 14.34 5.35 -22.18
CA SER A 36 15.07 5.60 -20.94
C SER A 36 14.08 6.14 -19.92
N GLY A 37 13.86 5.38 -18.85
CA GLY A 37 12.99 5.70 -17.74
C GLY A 37 13.73 5.70 -16.40
N PRO A 38 13.10 6.10 -15.29
CA PRO A 38 13.77 6.22 -13.99
C PRO A 38 14.30 4.90 -13.45
N ALA A 39 13.64 3.76 -13.72
CA ALA A 39 14.03 2.45 -13.20
C ALA A 39 14.93 1.66 -14.14
N ARG A 40 14.83 1.87 -15.46
CA ARG A 40 15.55 1.08 -16.47
C ARG A 40 15.76 1.81 -17.78
N VAL A 41 16.73 1.35 -18.55
CA VAL A 41 16.83 1.56 -19.99
C VAL A 41 16.28 0.31 -20.68
N ARG A 42 15.34 0.47 -21.61
CA ARG A 42 14.74 -0.61 -22.39
C ARG A 42 15.19 -0.51 -23.84
N ILE A 43 15.77 -1.59 -24.34
CA ILE A 43 16.19 -1.74 -25.73
C ILE A 43 15.28 -2.79 -26.37
N VAL A 44 14.64 -2.46 -27.46
CA VAL A 44 13.71 -3.33 -28.18
C VAL A 44 14.25 -3.55 -29.59
N LEU A 45 14.46 -4.79 -29.96
CA LEU A 45 14.66 -5.21 -31.34
C LEU A 45 13.32 -5.70 -31.90
N ASP A 46 12.81 -5.03 -32.91
CA ASP A 46 11.64 -5.47 -33.65
C ASP A 46 12.06 -6.50 -34.68
N LEU A 47 11.30 -7.60 -34.76
CA LEU A 47 11.64 -8.77 -35.58
C LEU A 47 10.49 -9.08 -36.54
N ASP A 48 10.80 -9.58 -37.74
CA ASP A 48 9.82 -10.07 -38.71
C ASP A 48 9.38 -11.52 -38.45
N ALA A 49 10.17 -12.28 -37.66
CA ALA A 49 9.85 -13.63 -37.22
C ALA A 49 10.52 -13.92 -35.85
N PRO A 50 10.07 -14.95 -35.12
CA PRO A 50 10.69 -15.34 -33.85
C PRO A 50 12.18 -15.62 -33.97
N ALA A 51 12.98 -15.10 -33.04
CA ALA A 51 14.41 -15.35 -32.97
C ALA A 51 14.83 -15.93 -31.62
N SER A 52 15.84 -16.81 -31.64
CA SER A 52 16.55 -17.22 -30.43
C SER A 52 17.61 -16.19 -30.04
N PHE A 53 18.07 -16.24 -28.81
CA PHE A 53 19.23 -15.50 -28.35
C PHE A 53 20.10 -16.33 -27.41
N THR A 54 21.37 -15.98 -27.34
CA THR A 54 22.31 -16.48 -26.33
C THR A 54 23.04 -15.30 -25.71
N GLU A 55 23.29 -15.37 -24.41
CA GLU A 55 24.02 -14.36 -23.67
C GLU A 55 25.46 -14.81 -23.43
N ALA A 56 26.42 -13.99 -23.81
CA ALA A 56 27.84 -14.24 -23.52
C ALA A 56 28.15 -13.79 -22.08
N LYS A 57 28.64 -14.74 -21.26
CA LYS A 57 29.03 -14.47 -19.86
C LYS A 57 30.50 -14.00 -19.79
N GLY A 58 30.81 -13.23 -18.72
CA GLY A 58 32.21 -12.89 -18.40
C GLY A 58 32.80 -11.73 -19.20
N GLN A 59 31.97 -10.96 -19.93
CA GLN A 59 32.40 -9.78 -20.66
C GLN A 59 32.03 -8.49 -19.87
N PRO A 60 32.80 -7.42 -19.94
CA PRO A 60 32.37 -6.12 -19.47
C PRO A 60 31.17 -5.63 -20.33
N GLY A 61 30.06 -5.33 -19.71
CA GLY A 61 28.81 -4.98 -20.41
C GLY A 61 27.89 -6.19 -20.68
N ILE A 62 26.91 -6.01 -21.55
CA ILE A 62 25.95 -7.05 -21.94
C ILE A 62 26.14 -7.36 -23.42
N ARG A 63 26.30 -8.63 -23.75
CA ARG A 63 26.46 -9.10 -25.13
C ARG A 63 25.44 -10.20 -25.40
N LEU A 64 24.52 -9.96 -26.31
CA LEU A 64 23.52 -10.93 -26.77
C LEU A 64 23.81 -11.30 -28.23
N GLU A 65 23.97 -12.57 -28.49
CA GLU A 65 23.95 -13.10 -29.84
C GLU A 65 22.53 -13.44 -30.22
N VAL A 66 22.02 -12.83 -31.28
CA VAL A 66 20.64 -13.00 -31.73
C VAL A 66 20.62 -13.82 -32.98
N GLY A 67 19.88 -14.94 -32.97
CA GLY A 67 19.72 -15.88 -34.08
C GLY A 67 18.83 -15.29 -35.20
N THR A 68 19.16 -14.09 -35.63
CA THR A 68 18.42 -13.37 -36.67
C THR A 68 19.36 -12.46 -37.47
N GLY A 69 19.10 -12.30 -38.76
CA GLY A 69 19.86 -11.40 -39.63
C GLY A 69 19.74 -9.95 -39.20
N VAL A 70 20.80 -9.20 -39.35
CA VAL A 70 20.85 -7.76 -39.17
C VAL A 70 21.16 -7.13 -40.52
N THR A 71 20.22 -6.37 -41.11
CA THR A 71 20.41 -5.76 -42.41
C THR A 71 21.33 -4.55 -42.36
N LYS A 72 21.17 -3.75 -41.29
CA LYS A 72 21.94 -2.51 -41.07
C LYS A 72 22.48 -2.48 -39.63
N ALA A 73 23.79 -2.25 -39.52
CA ALA A 73 24.37 -1.99 -38.20
C ALA A 73 23.81 -0.69 -37.61
N LEU A 74 23.51 -0.70 -36.33
CA LEU A 74 22.97 0.44 -35.59
C LEU A 74 23.83 0.71 -34.37
N GLU A 75 24.11 1.97 -34.11
CA GLU A 75 24.84 2.41 -32.95
C GLU A 75 24.12 3.59 -32.31
N ARG A 76 24.07 3.61 -30.99
CA ARG A 76 23.47 4.69 -30.22
C ARG A 76 24.22 4.93 -28.95
N SER A 77 24.74 6.14 -28.77
CA SER A 77 25.31 6.61 -27.50
C SER A 77 24.24 7.31 -26.67
N LEU A 78 24.28 7.08 -25.36
CA LEU A 78 23.34 7.65 -24.39
C LEU A 78 24.11 8.45 -23.34
N LYS A 79 23.57 9.62 -22.95
CA LYS A 79 24.02 10.33 -21.75
C LYS A 79 23.34 9.75 -20.52
N ASP A 80 23.74 8.53 -20.15
CA ASP A 80 23.10 7.73 -19.11
C ASP A 80 24.16 7.12 -18.18
N PRO A 81 23.97 7.15 -16.85
CA PRO A 81 25.00 6.66 -15.93
C PRO A 81 25.16 5.13 -15.93
N VAL A 82 24.21 4.39 -16.49
CA VAL A 82 24.23 2.93 -16.53
C VAL A 82 24.51 2.40 -17.92
N VAL A 83 23.77 2.85 -18.93
CA VAL A 83 23.95 2.42 -20.33
C VAL A 83 24.58 3.57 -21.11
N GLN A 84 25.83 3.38 -21.52
CA GLN A 84 26.60 4.41 -22.24
C GLN A 84 26.46 4.30 -23.76
N LYS A 85 26.48 3.05 -24.27
CA LYS A 85 26.48 2.80 -25.70
C LYS A 85 25.78 1.49 -26.03
N ILE A 86 25.04 1.48 -27.11
CA ILE A 86 24.33 0.32 -27.65
C ILE A 86 24.79 0.12 -29.08
N ARG A 87 25.24 -1.06 -29.42
CA ARG A 87 25.64 -1.47 -30.77
C ARG A 87 24.89 -2.71 -31.20
N LEU A 88 24.30 -2.67 -32.37
CA LEU A 88 23.74 -3.83 -33.05
C LEU A 88 24.58 -4.05 -34.33
N ALA A 89 25.25 -5.15 -34.39
CA ALA A 89 26.14 -5.47 -35.51
C ALA A 89 25.75 -6.83 -36.13
N LYS A 90 26.12 -7.00 -37.40
CA LYS A 90 25.95 -8.25 -38.14
C LYS A 90 27.02 -9.26 -37.70
N LYS A 91 26.61 -10.51 -37.43
CA LYS A 91 27.52 -11.65 -37.20
C LYS A 91 27.24 -12.73 -38.25
N GLY A 92 27.91 -12.62 -39.42
CA GLY A 92 27.63 -13.53 -40.54
C GLY A 92 26.30 -13.28 -41.25
N LYS A 93 25.77 -14.27 -41.98
CA LYS A 93 24.58 -14.13 -42.83
C LYS A 93 23.26 -14.15 -42.04
N ASN A 94 23.21 -14.87 -40.90
CA ASN A 94 21.95 -15.19 -40.22
C ASN A 94 21.98 -14.88 -38.72
N ALA A 95 22.96 -14.15 -38.23
CA ALA A 95 23.08 -13.79 -36.84
C ALA A 95 23.46 -12.33 -36.66
N GLY A 96 22.98 -11.74 -35.56
CA GLY A 96 23.35 -10.41 -35.08
C GLY A 96 23.99 -10.48 -33.69
N VAL A 97 24.64 -9.40 -33.30
CA VAL A 97 25.15 -9.19 -31.94
C VAL A 97 24.67 -7.85 -31.45
N LEU A 98 23.97 -7.88 -30.31
CA LEU A 98 23.64 -6.67 -29.55
C LEU A 98 24.66 -6.55 -28.41
N GLU A 99 25.40 -5.45 -28.42
CA GLU A 99 26.34 -5.08 -27.36
C GLU A 99 25.87 -3.84 -26.64
N VAL A 100 25.97 -3.87 -25.32
CA VAL A 100 25.61 -2.73 -24.46
C VAL A 100 26.78 -2.43 -23.52
N ASP A 101 27.38 -1.27 -23.73
CA ASP A 101 28.45 -0.78 -22.86
C ASP A 101 27.84 -0.17 -21.62
N LEU A 102 28.25 -0.66 -20.45
CA LEU A 102 27.76 -0.21 -19.15
C LEU A 102 28.78 0.72 -18.49
N GLY A 103 28.31 1.86 -17.96
CA GLY A 103 29.13 2.75 -17.12
C GLY A 103 29.32 2.22 -15.69
N LYS A 104 28.46 1.29 -15.24
CA LYS A 104 28.56 0.56 -13.98
C LYS A 104 27.83 -0.77 -14.11
N SER A 105 28.18 -1.72 -13.24
CA SER A 105 27.48 -3.01 -13.19
C SER A 105 25.97 -2.82 -12.96
N ALA A 106 25.15 -3.52 -13.73
CA ALA A 106 23.70 -3.42 -13.68
C ALA A 106 23.05 -4.80 -13.87
N GLN A 107 21.96 -5.03 -13.17
CA GLN A 107 21.08 -6.15 -13.44
C GLN A 107 20.34 -5.92 -14.76
N HIS A 108 20.07 -7.00 -15.48
CA HIS A 108 19.29 -6.91 -16.71
C HIS A 108 18.38 -8.13 -16.88
N LYS A 109 17.40 -8.01 -17.78
CA LYS A 109 16.48 -9.08 -18.14
C LYS A 109 16.21 -9.05 -19.64
N VAL A 110 16.28 -10.23 -20.26
CA VAL A 110 15.90 -10.42 -21.66
C VAL A 110 14.50 -11.02 -21.73
N LEU A 111 13.65 -10.47 -22.59
CA LEU A 111 12.27 -10.91 -22.80
C LEU A 111 12.06 -11.15 -24.31
N VAL A 112 11.44 -12.28 -24.63
CA VAL A 112 10.95 -12.57 -26.00
C VAL A 112 9.45 -12.35 -26.00
N LEU A 113 8.99 -11.42 -26.82
CA LEU A 113 7.59 -11.07 -26.99
C LEU A 113 7.10 -11.50 -28.37
N LYS A 114 5.84 -11.93 -28.45
CA LYS A 114 5.17 -12.35 -29.69
C LYS A 114 4.03 -11.39 -30.02
N LYS A 115 3.71 -11.30 -31.31
CA LYS A 115 2.56 -10.53 -31.86
C LYS A 115 2.60 -9.04 -31.51
N PRO A 116 3.53 -8.22 -32.03
CA PRO A 116 4.61 -8.61 -32.97
C PRO A 116 5.81 -9.21 -32.26
N ASP A 117 6.65 -9.92 -33.02
CA ASP A 117 7.85 -10.55 -32.49
C ASP A 117 8.92 -9.52 -32.12
N ARG A 118 9.45 -9.62 -30.92
CA ARG A 118 10.42 -8.67 -30.38
C ARG A 118 11.37 -9.34 -29.40
N LEU A 119 12.61 -8.92 -29.41
CA LEU A 119 13.56 -9.18 -28.34
C LEU A 119 13.72 -7.88 -27.53
N VAL A 120 13.47 -7.95 -26.24
CA VAL A 120 13.55 -6.80 -25.33
C VAL A 120 14.63 -7.05 -24.30
N LEU A 121 15.56 -6.12 -24.17
CA LEU A 121 16.55 -6.08 -23.10
C LEU A 121 16.26 -4.91 -22.17
N ASP A 122 15.93 -5.21 -20.92
CA ASP A 122 15.77 -4.24 -19.83
C ASP A 122 17.06 -4.22 -19.01
N VAL A 123 17.71 -3.07 -18.94
CA VAL A 123 18.88 -2.80 -18.09
C VAL A 123 18.46 -1.92 -16.94
N TYR A 124 18.52 -2.44 -15.71
CA TYR A 124 17.97 -1.77 -14.53
C TYR A 124 18.97 -0.75 -13.95
N ARG A 125 18.45 0.39 -13.54
CA ARG A 125 19.18 1.41 -12.78
C ARG A 125 19.12 1.17 -11.28
N ILE A 126 18.18 0.35 -10.86
CA ILE A 126 17.95 -0.06 -9.49
C ILE A 126 18.31 -1.54 -9.34
N GLN A 127 18.64 -1.91 -8.13
CA GLN A 127 18.80 -3.33 -7.81
C GLN A 127 17.42 -3.95 -7.62
N ILE A 128 17.08 -4.95 -8.43
CA ILE A 128 15.88 -5.76 -8.22
C ILE A 128 16.20 -6.76 -7.12
N VAL A 129 15.53 -6.61 -5.99
CA VAL A 129 15.78 -7.44 -4.81
C VAL A 129 14.53 -7.65 -4.00
N LYS A 130 14.35 -8.85 -3.50
CA LYS A 130 13.33 -9.19 -2.51
C LYS A 130 13.98 -10.05 -1.43
N THR A 131 13.98 -9.56 -0.20
CA THR A 131 14.50 -10.29 0.95
C THR A 131 13.43 -10.36 2.03
N THR A 132 13.28 -11.53 2.64
CA THR A 132 12.37 -11.72 3.77
C THR A 132 13.18 -12.19 4.97
N ARG A 133 12.89 -11.61 6.12
CA ARG A 133 13.49 -11.93 7.41
C ARG A 133 12.38 -12.26 8.40
N GLU A 134 12.47 -13.42 9.02
CA GLU A 134 11.60 -13.82 10.11
C GLU A 134 11.98 -13.05 11.39
N LEU A 135 10.99 -12.48 12.05
CA LEU A 135 11.14 -11.71 13.28
C LEU A 135 10.65 -12.48 14.53
N GLY A 136 10.08 -13.66 14.32
CA GLY A 136 9.57 -14.58 15.34
C GLY A 136 8.05 -14.75 15.29
N ASP A 137 7.57 -15.89 15.75
CA ASP A 137 6.16 -16.25 15.93
C ASP A 137 5.20 -15.77 14.82
N GLY A 138 5.54 -16.11 13.58
CA GLY A 138 4.73 -15.77 12.42
C GLY A 138 4.78 -14.31 11.97
N LEU A 139 5.63 -13.48 12.61
CA LEU A 139 5.91 -12.12 12.16
C LEU A 139 7.13 -12.13 11.23
N SER A 140 6.98 -11.56 10.04
CA SER A 140 8.09 -11.39 9.09
C SER A 140 8.14 -9.97 8.52
N TYR A 141 9.35 -9.59 8.10
CA TYR A 141 9.63 -8.33 7.42
C TYR A 141 10.18 -8.63 6.03
N THR A 142 9.57 -8.05 5.00
CA THR A 142 10.04 -8.14 3.63
C THR A 142 10.44 -6.76 3.12
N TYR A 143 11.67 -6.65 2.64
CA TYR A 143 12.12 -5.55 1.80
C TYR A 143 12.03 -5.99 0.35
N TRP A 144 11.34 -5.23 -0.48
CA TRP A 144 11.19 -5.49 -1.90
C TRP A 144 11.42 -4.21 -2.70
N GLN A 145 12.43 -4.24 -3.56
CA GLN A 145 12.70 -3.19 -4.53
C GLN A 145 12.55 -3.76 -5.93
N ASP A 146 11.73 -3.14 -6.75
CA ASP A 146 11.37 -3.63 -8.08
C ASP A 146 11.10 -2.47 -9.05
N ASP A 147 11.02 -2.82 -10.32
CA ASP A 147 10.57 -1.95 -11.41
C ASP A 147 9.10 -2.24 -11.72
N MET A 148 8.22 -1.35 -11.31
CA MET A 148 6.81 -1.41 -11.65
C MET A 148 6.52 -0.50 -12.86
N LYS A 149 6.42 -1.11 -14.05
CA LYS A 149 6.13 -0.40 -15.31
C LYS A 149 7.09 0.76 -15.62
N GLY A 150 8.37 0.65 -15.28
CA GLY A 150 9.38 1.69 -15.50
C GLY A 150 9.61 2.62 -14.31
N LEU A 151 8.88 2.46 -13.23
CA LEU A 151 9.03 3.23 -11.99
C LEU A 151 9.75 2.42 -10.92
N PRO A 152 10.78 2.98 -10.25
CA PRO A 152 11.42 2.32 -9.13
C PRO A 152 10.49 2.34 -7.92
N VAL A 153 10.14 1.17 -7.40
CA VAL A 153 9.28 1.03 -6.23
C VAL A 153 10.03 0.32 -5.12
N ARG A 154 9.89 0.81 -3.89
CA ARG A 154 10.39 0.17 -2.68
C ARG A 154 9.22 -0.12 -1.76
N LEU A 155 9.10 -1.36 -1.35
CA LEU A 155 8.08 -1.83 -0.42
C LEU A 155 8.73 -2.38 0.84
N TYR A 156 8.17 -1.99 1.97
CA TYR A 156 8.53 -2.48 3.29
C TYR A 156 7.28 -3.12 3.86
N VAL A 157 7.26 -4.45 3.95
CA VAL A 157 6.06 -5.22 4.31
C VAL A 157 6.29 -5.95 5.62
N LEU A 158 5.43 -5.69 6.59
CA LEU A 158 5.30 -6.51 7.79
C LEU A 158 4.13 -7.46 7.58
N SER A 159 4.37 -8.75 7.76
CA SER A 159 3.34 -9.79 7.64
C SER A 159 3.21 -10.50 8.98
N LEU A 160 1.99 -10.58 9.48
CA LEU A 160 1.64 -11.30 10.70
C LEU A 160 0.70 -12.45 10.35
N LYS A 161 1.09 -13.68 10.65
CA LYS A 161 0.27 -14.87 10.39
C LYS A 161 -0.88 -14.98 11.40
N PRO A 162 -2.05 -15.48 11.02
CA PRO A 162 -3.08 -15.86 11.97
C PRO A 162 -2.55 -16.86 13.00
N GLY A 163 -2.99 -16.72 14.26
CA GLY A 163 -2.53 -17.58 15.36
C GLY A 163 -1.18 -17.21 15.97
N SER A 164 -0.54 -16.13 15.52
CA SER A 164 0.62 -15.55 16.21
C SER A 164 0.25 -15.08 17.63
N SER A 165 1.19 -15.13 18.56
CA SER A 165 1.04 -14.50 19.89
C SER A 165 1.15 -12.97 19.83
N TYR A 166 1.67 -12.42 18.74
CA TYR A 166 1.69 -10.98 18.52
C TYR A 166 0.31 -10.46 18.11
N TYR A 167 -0.01 -9.26 18.55
CA TYR A 167 -1.24 -8.54 18.19
C TYR A 167 -0.94 -7.10 17.81
N LEU A 168 -1.85 -6.47 17.07
CA LEU A 168 -1.75 -5.07 16.69
C LEU A 168 -2.25 -4.18 17.83
N LYS A 169 -1.44 -3.18 18.21
CA LYS A 169 -1.79 -2.17 19.21
C LYS A 169 -1.44 -0.79 18.67
N PRO A 170 -2.36 0.19 18.73
CA PRO A 170 -2.03 1.58 18.42
C PRO A 170 -1.20 2.18 19.56
N PHE A 171 -0.27 3.05 19.21
CA PHE A 171 0.44 3.90 20.15
C PHE A 171 0.79 5.23 19.50
N SER A 172 0.98 6.25 20.30
CA SER A 172 1.34 7.59 19.85
C SER A 172 2.86 7.81 19.90
N GLY A 173 3.36 8.76 19.13
CA GLY A 173 4.76 9.20 19.18
C GLY A 173 5.18 9.76 20.55
N ALA A 174 4.23 10.21 21.37
CA ALA A 174 4.44 10.70 22.74
C ALA A 174 4.11 9.65 23.84
N GLY A 175 4.00 8.37 23.49
CA GLY A 175 3.67 7.28 24.42
C GLY A 175 2.17 7.11 24.64
N ASP A 176 1.70 7.21 25.88
CA ASP A 176 0.30 6.95 26.24
C ASP A 176 -0.68 8.09 25.89
N ARG A 177 -0.20 9.19 25.34
CA ARG A 177 -1.00 10.36 24.95
C ARG A 177 -0.74 10.77 23.53
N ASN A 178 -1.65 11.52 22.92
CA ASN A 178 -1.42 12.10 21.61
C ASN A 178 -0.18 12.98 21.57
N GLY A 179 0.56 12.92 20.49
CA GLY A 179 1.78 13.70 20.30
C GLY A 179 2.73 13.06 19.27
N ARG A 180 3.73 13.82 18.86
CA ARG A 180 4.73 13.44 17.88
C ARG A 180 5.96 12.82 18.52
N GLY A 181 6.59 11.89 17.84
CA GLY A 181 7.86 11.30 18.22
C GLY A 181 8.46 10.48 17.08
N ARG A 182 9.72 10.10 17.26
CA ARG A 182 10.35 9.18 16.32
C ARG A 182 9.76 7.78 16.49
N LEU A 183 9.38 7.14 15.40
CA LEU A 183 8.78 5.80 15.42
C LEU A 183 9.66 4.80 16.20
N THR A 184 10.97 4.85 16.00
CA THR A 184 11.94 3.97 16.71
C THR A 184 11.92 4.16 18.22
N ALA A 185 11.85 5.41 18.71
CA ALA A 185 11.80 5.70 20.14
C ALA A 185 10.45 5.27 20.74
N ALA A 186 9.35 5.64 20.07
CA ALA A 186 7.99 5.31 20.53
C ALA A 186 7.76 3.78 20.53
N SER A 187 8.23 3.05 19.51
CA SER A 187 8.13 1.59 19.47
C SER A 187 8.91 0.89 20.57
N ALA A 188 10.09 1.43 20.93
CA ALA A 188 10.88 0.89 22.05
C ALA A 188 10.15 1.06 23.38
N VAL A 189 9.57 2.24 23.65
CA VAL A 189 8.75 2.51 24.84
C VAL A 189 7.51 1.62 24.88
N ALA A 190 6.87 1.39 23.74
CA ALA A 190 5.70 0.52 23.61
C ALA A 190 6.04 -0.99 23.72
N GLY A 191 7.32 -1.37 23.77
CA GLY A 191 7.76 -2.76 23.74
C GLY A 191 7.41 -3.47 22.41
N ALA A 192 7.27 -2.73 21.32
CA ALA A 192 6.82 -3.26 20.06
C ALA A 192 7.93 -4.06 19.36
N ARG A 193 7.60 -5.25 18.85
CA ARG A 193 8.52 -6.07 18.05
C ARG A 193 8.76 -5.48 16.66
N ALA A 194 7.72 -4.85 16.09
CA ALA A 194 7.76 -4.09 14.85
C ALA A 194 6.71 -2.96 14.91
N ALA A 195 6.92 -1.92 14.15
CA ALA A 195 6.00 -0.79 14.10
C ALA A 195 5.95 -0.16 12.70
N VAL A 196 4.81 0.43 12.38
CA VAL A 196 4.55 1.15 11.14
C VAL A 196 3.63 2.34 11.43
N ASN A 197 3.79 3.43 10.68
CA ASN A 197 2.83 4.53 10.74
C ASN A 197 1.45 4.04 10.28
N ALA A 198 0.41 4.49 10.97
CA ALA A 198 -0.96 4.08 10.70
C ALA A 198 -1.85 5.28 10.33
N SER A 199 -2.69 5.77 11.27
CA SER A 199 -3.64 6.85 11.01
C SER A 199 -2.98 8.17 10.62
N TYR A 200 -3.73 9.04 9.97
CA TYR A 200 -3.32 10.43 9.76
C TYR A 200 -3.22 11.17 11.10
N PHE A 201 -2.37 12.19 11.15
CA PHE A 201 -2.22 13.05 12.31
C PHE A 201 -1.84 14.47 11.85
N ASP A 202 -2.18 15.46 12.65
CA ASP A 202 -1.85 16.86 12.41
C ASP A 202 -0.41 17.22 12.83
N THR A 203 -0.05 18.49 12.68
CA THR A 203 1.29 19.00 13.01
C THR A 203 1.65 18.81 14.47
N ASP A 204 0.70 18.73 15.38
CA ASP A 204 0.91 18.56 16.82
C ASP A 204 0.84 17.08 17.25
N GLY A 205 0.50 16.19 16.31
CA GLY A 205 0.41 14.75 16.53
C GLY A 205 -0.94 14.27 17.04
N TRP A 206 -2.00 15.08 16.89
CA TRP A 206 -3.37 14.63 17.14
C TRP A 206 -3.83 13.72 16.02
N VAL A 207 -4.47 12.62 16.39
CA VAL A 207 -5.00 11.67 15.41
C VAL A 207 -6.14 12.31 14.61
N ILE A 208 -6.01 12.26 13.29
CA ILE A 208 -7.07 12.64 12.35
C ILE A 208 -7.75 11.34 11.89
N GLY A 209 -9.06 11.25 12.15
CA GLY A 209 -9.85 10.07 11.80
C GLY A 209 -10.24 9.22 12.99
N ASN A 210 -11.02 8.19 12.71
CA ASN A 210 -11.53 7.28 13.73
C ASN A 210 -10.44 6.35 14.20
N CYS A 211 -9.99 6.48 15.44
CA CYS A 211 -9.04 5.60 16.09
C CYS A 211 -9.56 5.17 17.45
N LYS A 212 -9.75 3.85 17.63
CA LYS A 212 -10.29 3.23 18.85
C LYS A 212 -9.45 2.03 19.25
N TRP A 213 -9.21 1.89 20.55
CA TRP A 213 -8.56 0.75 21.15
C TRP A 213 -9.27 0.33 22.44
N GLN A 214 -9.66 -0.95 22.52
CA GLN A 214 -10.33 -1.53 23.69
C GLN A 214 -11.49 -0.66 24.23
N GLY A 215 -12.35 -0.18 23.31
CA GLY A 215 -13.50 0.67 23.64
C GLY A 215 -13.21 2.14 23.82
N ALA A 216 -11.96 2.57 23.97
CA ALA A 216 -11.60 3.97 24.14
C ALA A 216 -11.14 4.61 22.82
N PHE A 217 -11.65 5.80 22.52
CA PHE A 217 -11.25 6.54 21.33
C PHE A 217 -10.01 7.40 21.59
N TYR A 218 -9.05 7.34 20.68
CA TYR A 218 -7.92 8.28 20.59
C TYR A 218 -8.29 9.54 19.82
N GLY A 219 -9.11 9.38 18.79
CA GLY A 219 -9.60 10.45 17.92
C GLY A 219 -10.85 10.01 17.18
N MET A 220 -11.50 10.96 16.54
CA MET A 220 -12.75 10.75 15.81
C MET A 220 -12.79 11.58 14.52
N ASP A 221 -13.62 11.15 13.58
CA ASP A 221 -13.99 11.89 12.37
C ASP A 221 -15.49 11.67 12.10
N THR A 222 -16.19 12.75 11.85
CA THR A 222 -17.59 12.72 11.43
C THR A 222 -17.76 12.54 9.93
N THR A 223 -16.68 12.75 9.15
CA THR A 223 -16.67 12.45 7.72
C THR A 223 -16.57 10.95 7.51
N PRO A 224 -17.44 10.34 6.68
CA PRO A 224 -17.36 8.92 6.39
C PRO A 224 -16.00 8.54 5.77
N ARG A 225 -15.30 7.59 6.39
CA ARG A 225 -13.99 7.11 5.93
C ARG A 225 -13.86 5.60 6.10
N SER A 226 -12.95 5.01 5.33
CA SER A 226 -12.56 3.62 5.53
C SER A 226 -11.63 3.47 6.74
N ALA A 227 -11.73 2.34 7.42
CA ALA A 227 -10.84 1.99 8.52
C ALA A 227 -10.48 0.50 8.53
N LEU A 228 -9.30 0.17 9.02
CA LEU A 228 -8.96 -1.17 9.47
C LEU A 228 -9.69 -1.44 10.79
N VAL A 229 -10.44 -2.52 10.82
CA VAL A 229 -11.19 -2.97 12.00
C VAL A 229 -10.69 -4.36 12.38
N ILE A 230 -10.35 -4.56 13.66
CA ILE A 230 -10.03 -5.87 14.22
C ILE A 230 -11.08 -6.20 15.27
N ASP A 231 -11.81 -7.27 15.04
CA ASP A 231 -12.88 -7.71 15.91
C ASP A 231 -12.36 -8.33 17.23
N LYS A 232 -13.27 -8.72 18.12
CA LYS A 232 -12.94 -9.34 19.41
C LYS A 232 -12.24 -10.69 19.29
N THR A 233 -12.31 -11.33 18.13
CA THR A 233 -11.66 -12.61 17.84
C THR A 233 -10.28 -12.44 17.17
N GLY A 234 -9.89 -11.21 16.88
CA GLY A 234 -8.61 -10.87 16.25
C GLY A 234 -8.63 -10.85 14.72
N ASN A 235 -9.82 -11.01 14.08
CA ASN A 235 -9.93 -11.01 12.63
C ASN A 235 -9.89 -9.59 12.08
N PRO A 236 -8.99 -9.29 11.11
CA PRO A 236 -8.94 -8.00 10.45
C PRO A 236 -9.96 -7.89 9.31
N SER A 237 -10.55 -6.72 9.17
CA SER A 237 -11.37 -6.34 8.02
C SER A 237 -11.21 -4.86 7.69
N VAL A 238 -11.49 -4.46 6.45
CA VAL A 238 -11.63 -3.07 6.06
C VAL A 238 -13.11 -2.73 6.01
N GLN A 239 -13.54 -1.78 6.83
CA GLN A 239 -14.89 -1.26 6.84
C GLN A 239 -14.91 0.11 6.17
N GLN A 240 -15.97 0.39 5.41
CA GLN A 240 -16.15 1.66 4.71
C GLN A 240 -17.20 2.50 5.42
N ASP A 241 -17.23 3.79 5.09
CA ASP A 241 -18.25 4.75 5.51
C ASP A 241 -18.44 4.85 7.03
N LEU A 242 -17.37 4.61 7.79
CA LEU A 242 -17.39 4.78 9.23
C LEU A 242 -17.35 6.27 9.58
N SER A 243 -18.33 6.70 10.35
CA SER A 243 -18.51 8.10 10.79
C SER A 243 -18.84 8.12 12.28
N TYR A 244 -18.07 8.86 13.05
CA TYR A 244 -18.30 8.99 14.48
C TYR A 244 -19.58 9.80 14.76
N ARG A 245 -20.38 9.28 15.69
CA ARG A 245 -21.46 10.01 16.36
C ARG A 245 -21.36 9.74 17.85
N GLY A 246 -21.38 10.79 18.62
CA GLY A 246 -21.34 10.70 20.07
C GLY A 246 -22.41 11.59 20.70
N SER A 247 -23.04 11.11 21.76
CA SER A 247 -24.00 11.87 22.53
C SER A 247 -23.85 11.62 24.02
N VAL A 248 -24.31 12.56 24.81
CA VAL A 248 -24.48 12.43 26.26
C VAL A 248 -25.91 12.68 26.62
N SER A 249 -26.53 11.76 27.37
CA SER A 249 -27.86 11.88 27.93
C SER A 249 -27.76 12.27 29.41
N LEU A 250 -28.45 13.35 29.78
CA LEU A 250 -28.44 13.93 31.11
C LEU A 250 -29.63 13.43 31.96
N PRO A 251 -29.57 13.62 33.29
CA PRO A 251 -30.64 13.16 34.19
C PRO A 251 -32.02 13.72 33.88
N ASP A 252 -32.10 14.94 33.33
CA ASP A 252 -33.35 15.62 32.92
C ASP A 252 -33.86 15.15 31.55
N GLY A 253 -33.22 14.18 30.92
CA GLY A 253 -33.58 13.66 29.60
C GLY A 253 -33.01 14.46 28.43
N GLN A 254 -32.32 15.57 28.68
CA GLN A 254 -31.68 16.33 27.62
C GLN A 254 -30.52 15.52 27.00
N VAL A 255 -30.41 15.57 25.67
CA VAL A 255 -29.32 14.92 24.90
C VAL A 255 -28.45 16.00 24.26
N MET A 256 -27.15 15.89 24.41
CA MET A 256 -26.17 16.77 23.81
C MET A 256 -25.24 15.98 22.87
N GLU A 257 -24.90 16.58 21.73
CA GLU A 257 -23.91 16.00 20.81
C GLU A 257 -22.48 16.23 21.31
N ILE A 258 -21.65 15.18 21.26
CA ILE A 258 -20.20 15.26 21.49
C ILE A 258 -19.53 15.66 20.17
N LYS A 259 -18.99 16.88 20.13
CA LYS A 259 -18.39 17.46 18.92
C LYS A 259 -16.91 17.15 18.73
N GLY A 260 -16.27 16.53 19.69
CA GLY A 260 -14.86 16.17 19.62
C GLY A 260 -14.41 15.20 20.69
N ILE A 261 -13.37 14.42 20.36
CA ILE A 261 -12.69 13.53 21.29
C ILE A 261 -11.21 13.89 21.33
N ASN A 262 -10.67 14.02 22.55
CA ASN A 262 -9.23 14.23 22.80
C ASN A 262 -8.64 15.37 21.96
N ARG A 263 -9.36 16.45 21.84
CA ARG A 263 -8.91 17.70 21.22
C ARG A 263 -9.20 18.90 22.12
N GLN A 264 -8.60 20.01 21.80
CA GLN A 264 -8.87 21.27 22.51
C GLN A 264 -10.36 21.65 22.40
N ARG A 265 -10.95 22.06 23.52
CA ARG A 265 -12.30 22.60 23.58
C ARG A 265 -12.34 23.98 22.92
N MET A 266 -13.25 24.17 22.01
CA MET A 266 -13.50 25.41 21.30
C MET A 266 -14.72 26.15 21.90
N ALA A 267 -15.06 27.33 21.37
CA ALA A 267 -16.27 28.04 21.73
C ALA A 267 -17.55 27.27 21.35
N GLN A 268 -18.57 27.30 22.19
CA GLN A 268 -19.85 26.58 21.98
C GLN A 268 -19.70 25.09 21.73
N ASP A 269 -18.74 24.45 22.41
CA ASP A 269 -18.29 23.11 22.16
C ASP A 269 -18.60 22.18 23.34
N LEU A 270 -18.80 20.90 23.04
CA LEU A 270 -18.76 19.78 23.99
C LEU A 270 -17.74 18.74 23.51
N VAL A 271 -16.67 18.59 24.25
CA VAL A 271 -15.65 17.58 23.96
C VAL A 271 -15.63 16.52 25.04
N LEU A 272 -15.30 15.29 24.62
CA LEU A 272 -15.06 14.16 25.50
C LEU A 272 -13.55 13.91 25.57
N LEU A 273 -13.01 13.98 26.77
CA LEU A 273 -11.59 13.82 27.04
C LEU A 273 -11.36 12.55 27.86
N ASN A 274 -10.32 11.80 27.54
CA ASN A 274 -9.88 10.62 28.26
C ASN A 274 -8.36 10.61 28.44
N ARG A 275 -7.80 9.58 29.08
CA ARG A 275 -6.38 9.46 29.37
C ARG A 275 -5.43 9.68 28.18
N TYR A 276 -5.90 9.45 26.94
CA TYR A 276 -5.08 9.64 25.74
C TYR A 276 -4.90 11.10 25.33
N TYR A 277 -5.71 12.01 25.88
CA TYR A 277 -5.49 13.44 25.74
C TYR A 277 -4.26 13.92 26.53
N GLY A 278 -4.05 13.38 27.70
CA GLY A 278 -2.93 13.71 28.58
C GLY A 278 -3.29 13.46 30.05
N PRO A 279 -2.48 13.92 30.99
CA PRO A 279 -2.76 13.77 32.41
C PRO A 279 -3.90 14.68 32.91
N GLU A 280 -4.19 15.75 32.18
CA GLU A 280 -5.16 16.79 32.54
C GLU A 280 -5.87 17.31 31.30
N THR A 281 -7.05 17.91 31.48
CA THR A 281 -7.86 18.47 30.41
C THR A 281 -7.28 19.72 29.77
N ARG A 282 -6.35 20.41 30.43
CA ARG A 282 -5.69 21.64 29.97
C ARG A 282 -6.67 22.72 29.51
N THR A 283 -7.81 22.78 30.14
CA THR A 283 -8.86 23.76 29.86
C THR A 283 -8.76 24.93 30.83
N ASN A 284 -9.44 26.02 30.49
CA ASN A 284 -9.58 27.22 31.31
C ASN A 284 -10.90 27.22 32.09
N GLU A 285 -11.11 28.28 32.89
CA GLU A 285 -12.27 28.51 33.74
C GLU A 285 -13.53 28.92 32.94
N TYR A 286 -13.44 29.23 31.65
CA TYR A 286 -14.56 29.67 30.84
C TYR A 286 -15.43 28.48 30.36
N GLY A 287 -15.62 27.47 31.19
CA GLY A 287 -16.43 26.31 30.86
C GLY A 287 -16.79 25.47 32.07
N ARG A 288 -17.44 24.37 31.80
CA ARG A 288 -17.85 23.38 32.81
C ARG A 288 -17.29 22.01 32.46
N GLU A 289 -16.73 21.34 33.47
CA GLU A 289 -16.27 19.98 33.34
C GLU A 289 -16.98 19.01 34.26
N VAL A 290 -17.30 17.84 33.73
CA VAL A 290 -17.95 16.75 34.47
C VAL A 290 -17.11 15.46 34.23
N LYS A 291 -16.47 14.98 35.30
CA LYS A 291 -15.81 13.69 35.28
C LYS A 291 -16.86 12.59 35.46
N VAL A 292 -16.90 11.67 34.53
CA VAL A 292 -17.82 10.53 34.53
C VAL A 292 -17.04 9.25 34.82
N LYS A 293 -17.44 8.54 35.87
CA LYS A 293 -16.98 7.19 36.19
C LYS A 293 -18.17 6.26 36.30
N GLN A 294 -18.09 5.11 35.62
CA GLN A 294 -19.17 4.09 35.65
C GLN A 294 -20.57 4.66 35.37
N GLY A 295 -20.65 5.61 34.38
CA GLY A 295 -21.91 6.23 33.99
C GLY A 295 -22.51 7.22 35.01
N ARG A 296 -21.71 7.70 35.97
CA ARG A 296 -22.13 8.69 36.97
C ARG A 296 -21.15 9.86 37.06
N ALA A 297 -21.68 11.03 37.36
CA ALA A 297 -20.90 12.24 37.62
C ALA A 297 -20.12 12.08 38.94
N ALA A 298 -18.83 11.88 38.86
CA ALA A 298 -17.96 11.68 40.03
C ALA A 298 -17.39 12.98 40.57
N GLU A 299 -17.03 13.91 39.66
CA GLU A 299 -16.41 15.18 40.01
C GLU A 299 -16.89 16.29 39.05
N LEU A 300 -17.03 17.49 39.54
CA LEU A 300 -17.50 18.66 38.80
C LEU A 300 -16.50 19.80 38.97
N SER A 301 -16.17 20.53 37.89
CA SER A 301 -15.28 21.68 37.94
C SER A 301 -15.79 22.83 37.06
N ASN A 302 -15.68 24.05 37.55
CA ASN A 302 -15.81 25.30 36.79
C ASN A 302 -14.47 26.05 36.66
N LYS A 303 -13.38 25.43 37.11
CA LYS A 303 -12.02 26.00 37.05
C LYS A 303 -11.20 25.45 35.88
N GLY A 304 -11.75 24.45 35.19
CA GLY A 304 -11.01 23.70 34.20
C GLY A 304 -9.88 22.85 34.77
N ASN A 305 -8.98 22.39 33.92
CA ASN A 305 -7.77 21.65 34.23
C ASN A 305 -7.98 20.40 35.10
N MET A 306 -9.05 19.64 34.83
CA MET A 306 -9.38 18.43 35.56
C MET A 306 -8.41 17.28 35.20
N ARG A 307 -8.01 16.49 36.20
CA ARG A 307 -7.16 15.30 36.00
C ARG A 307 -7.90 14.22 35.22
N LEU A 308 -7.20 13.56 34.28
CA LEU A 308 -7.69 12.44 33.49
C LEU A 308 -7.15 11.13 34.04
N ASP A 309 -8.02 10.32 34.64
CA ASP A 309 -7.68 9.02 35.18
C ASP A 309 -7.91 7.92 34.10
N SER A 310 -7.30 6.75 34.31
CA SER A 310 -7.41 5.62 33.36
C SER A 310 -8.84 5.08 33.21
N ASP A 311 -9.67 5.24 34.22
CA ASP A 311 -11.04 4.71 34.36
C ASP A 311 -12.13 5.76 34.24
N SER A 312 -11.79 6.98 33.83
CA SER A 312 -12.74 8.10 33.75
C SER A 312 -12.77 8.74 32.36
N LEU A 313 -13.90 9.38 32.09
CA LEU A 313 -14.10 10.27 30.96
C LEU A 313 -14.43 11.66 31.51
N VAL A 314 -14.00 12.72 30.86
CA VAL A 314 -14.36 14.09 31.22
C VAL A 314 -15.12 14.73 30.06
N LEU A 315 -16.35 15.13 30.32
CA LEU A 315 -17.12 16.02 29.46
C LEU A 315 -16.70 17.46 29.75
N SER A 316 -16.23 18.16 28.73
CA SER A 316 -15.80 19.56 28.86
C SER A 316 -16.60 20.42 27.91
N GLY A 317 -17.48 21.27 28.49
CA GLY A 317 -18.41 22.16 27.77
C GLY A 317 -18.00 23.62 27.85
N HIS A 318 -18.27 24.38 26.77
CA HIS A 318 -18.14 25.85 26.72
C HIS A 318 -19.42 26.49 26.20
N GLY A 319 -19.70 27.71 26.65
CA GLY A 319 -20.94 28.46 26.30
C GLY A 319 -22.20 27.72 26.73
N SER A 320 -23.18 27.60 25.85
CA SER A 320 -24.44 26.89 26.15
C SER A 320 -24.24 25.45 26.62
N CYS A 321 -23.20 24.78 26.13
CA CYS A 321 -22.87 23.47 26.63
C CYS A 321 -22.41 23.47 28.09
N ALA A 322 -21.69 24.50 28.53
CA ALA A 322 -21.31 24.64 29.93
C ALA A 322 -22.53 24.89 30.83
N ASP A 323 -23.49 25.73 30.39
CA ASP A 323 -24.72 26.00 31.12
C ASP A 323 -25.57 24.75 31.33
N ILE A 324 -25.62 23.90 30.31
CA ILE A 324 -26.33 22.63 30.39
C ILE A 324 -25.60 21.67 31.35
N LEU A 325 -24.28 21.53 31.24
CA LEU A 325 -23.47 20.66 32.12
C LEU A 325 -23.51 21.17 33.60
N ALA A 326 -23.76 22.47 33.85
CA ALA A 326 -23.87 23.03 35.20
C ALA A 326 -25.07 22.50 36.00
N ARG A 327 -26.08 21.93 35.31
CA ARG A 327 -27.25 21.33 35.94
C ARG A 327 -26.95 19.96 36.56
N ILE A 328 -25.86 19.29 36.14
CA ILE A 328 -25.46 18.00 36.67
C ILE A 328 -24.95 18.14 38.09
N LYS A 329 -25.39 17.24 38.97
CA LYS A 329 -24.95 17.11 40.35
C LYS A 329 -24.05 15.87 40.51
N ARG A 330 -23.20 15.88 41.49
CA ARG A 330 -22.39 14.69 41.84
C ARG A 330 -23.31 13.50 42.15
N GLY A 331 -23.01 12.34 41.55
CA GLY A 331 -23.78 11.11 41.67
C GLY A 331 -24.84 10.94 40.58
N ASP A 332 -25.19 11.99 39.85
CA ASP A 332 -26.15 11.90 38.75
C ASP A 332 -25.74 10.89 37.68
N ARG A 333 -26.70 10.23 37.08
CA ARG A 333 -26.51 9.36 35.95
C ARG A 333 -26.20 10.18 34.69
N VAL A 334 -25.12 9.86 34.03
CA VAL A 334 -24.67 10.48 32.77
C VAL A 334 -24.36 9.35 31.78
N ALA A 335 -25.23 9.16 30.80
CA ALA A 335 -25.02 8.15 29.79
C ALA A 335 -24.29 8.73 28.59
N ILE A 336 -23.17 8.10 28.19
CA ILE A 336 -22.36 8.51 27.04
C ILE A 336 -22.46 7.40 26.00
N ASP A 337 -23.05 7.73 24.86
CA ASP A 337 -23.21 6.82 23.73
C ASP A 337 -22.28 7.23 22.60
N GLN A 338 -21.57 6.26 22.02
CA GLN A 338 -20.61 6.47 20.95
C GLN A 338 -20.74 5.36 19.93
N THR A 339 -20.83 5.73 18.64
CA THR A 339 -20.91 4.77 17.53
C THR A 339 -20.11 5.24 16.33
N LEU A 340 -19.65 4.30 15.52
CA LEU A 340 -19.07 4.54 14.21
C LEU A 340 -20.05 4.23 13.06
N GLY A 341 -21.32 3.93 13.40
CA GLY A 341 -22.35 3.58 12.44
C GLY A 341 -22.29 2.12 11.93
N SER A 342 -21.41 1.31 12.50
CA SER A 342 -21.28 -0.10 12.17
C SER A 342 -21.09 -0.92 13.45
N ARG A 343 -21.99 -1.89 13.70
CA ARG A 343 -21.90 -2.76 14.88
C ARG A 343 -20.55 -3.48 14.97
N LEU A 344 -19.99 -3.92 13.83
CA LEU A 344 -18.68 -4.57 13.82
C LEU A 344 -17.58 -3.61 14.31
N ALA A 345 -17.59 -2.35 13.88
CA ALA A 345 -16.62 -1.34 14.31
C ALA A 345 -16.88 -0.90 15.77
N ASP A 346 -18.15 -0.82 16.19
CA ASP A 346 -18.50 -0.47 17.56
C ASP A 346 -18.09 -1.55 18.56
N ASP A 347 -18.19 -2.82 18.18
CA ASP A 347 -17.78 -3.97 19.00
C ASP A 347 -16.27 -4.31 18.88
N ALA A 348 -15.55 -3.72 17.94
CA ALA A 348 -14.16 -4.04 17.64
C ALA A 348 -13.19 -3.68 18.77
N ILE A 349 -12.12 -4.45 18.92
CA ILE A 349 -11.01 -4.13 19.83
C ILE A 349 -10.10 -3.03 19.27
N LEU A 350 -9.98 -2.94 17.94
CA LEU A 350 -9.16 -1.95 17.25
C LEU A 350 -9.91 -1.38 16.04
N VAL A 351 -9.91 -0.07 15.92
CA VAL A 351 -10.28 0.66 14.71
C VAL A 351 -9.15 1.64 14.38
N LEU A 352 -8.64 1.61 13.17
CA LEU A 352 -7.63 2.54 12.66
C LEU A 352 -8.14 3.18 11.38
N GLY A 353 -8.47 4.46 11.45
CA GLY A 353 -8.91 5.25 10.30
C GLY A 353 -7.82 5.35 9.23
N GLY A 354 -8.24 5.25 7.99
CA GLY A 354 -7.40 5.39 6.80
C GLY A 354 -7.96 6.42 5.83
N GLY A 355 -7.38 6.47 4.65
CA GLY A 355 -7.90 7.24 3.51
C GLY A 355 -8.99 6.48 2.76
N PRO A 356 -9.31 6.91 1.53
CA PRO A 356 -10.23 6.18 0.68
C PRO A 356 -9.69 4.77 0.39
N SER A 357 -10.60 3.81 0.19
CA SER A 357 -10.23 2.45 -0.18
C SER A 357 -9.52 2.43 -1.53
N LEU A 358 -8.29 1.91 -1.57
CA LEU A 358 -7.50 1.77 -2.79
C LEU A 358 -7.85 0.51 -3.58
N VAL A 359 -8.34 -0.50 -2.91
CA VAL A 359 -8.79 -1.77 -3.50
C VAL A 359 -10.09 -2.17 -2.83
N GLU A 360 -11.12 -2.43 -3.63
CA GLU A 360 -12.42 -2.89 -3.17
C GLU A 360 -12.84 -4.12 -3.96
N LYS A 361 -13.20 -5.21 -3.25
CA LYS A 361 -13.60 -6.50 -3.87
C LYS A 361 -12.62 -6.99 -4.95
N GLY A 362 -11.31 -6.77 -4.72
CA GLY A 362 -10.26 -7.14 -5.67
C GLY A 362 -10.10 -6.19 -6.86
N GLN A 363 -10.88 -5.14 -6.97
CA GLN A 363 -10.76 -4.11 -8.00
C GLN A 363 -9.99 -2.89 -7.46
N VAL A 364 -9.09 -2.35 -8.29
CA VAL A 364 -8.35 -1.13 -7.96
C VAL A 364 -9.32 0.06 -8.02
N ASN A 365 -9.47 0.75 -6.89
CA ASN A 365 -10.33 1.92 -6.71
C ASN A 365 -9.47 3.16 -6.38
N VAL A 366 -8.51 3.46 -7.25
CA VAL A 366 -7.65 4.65 -7.07
C VAL A 366 -8.37 5.84 -7.70
N LEU A 367 -9.09 6.59 -6.89
CA LEU A 367 -9.46 7.96 -7.23
C LEU A 367 -8.18 8.81 -7.20
N SER A 368 -8.05 9.77 -8.10
CA SER A 368 -6.89 10.65 -8.18
C SER A 368 -6.58 11.24 -6.80
N LEU A 369 -5.43 10.87 -6.22
CA LEU A 369 -4.99 11.34 -4.89
C LEU A 369 -4.54 12.82 -4.88
N ILE A 370 -4.76 13.57 -5.96
CA ILE A 370 -4.37 14.98 -6.07
C ILE A 370 -5.24 15.90 -5.18
N HIS A 371 -6.31 15.37 -4.57
CA HIS A 371 -7.28 16.14 -3.79
C HIS A 371 -7.46 15.64 -2.35
N ILE A 372 -6.43 15.01 -1.76
CA ILE A 372 -6.43 14.67 -0.33
C ILE A 372 -5.51 15.65 0.41
#